data_22a3e5a375c42dac8cc2bc6839751b74
#
_entry.id   22a3e5a375c42dac8cc2bc6839751b74
#
_cell.length_a   1.000
_cell.length_b   1.000
_cell.length_c   1.000
_cell.angle_alpha   90.00
_cell.angle_beta   90.00
_cell.angle_gamma   90.00
#
_symmetry.space_group_name_H-M   'P 1'
#
loop_
_entity.id
_entity.type
_entity.pdbx_description
1 polymer ?
#
loop_
_entity_poly.entity_id
_entity_poly.type
_entity_poly.pdbx_seq_one_letter_code
_entity_poly.pdbx_strand_id
1 'polypeptide(L)'
;EDSGTSVPDILKMSQRTSHISGVDKASDHGGDPSPSTAYGVFVSLREAVTYKLKRTNLEGLKVAIQGLGNVGYRLAEYLHKAGAELFVTDIVQANVDRAVRELNATAVTGEQIFSLDVDVFAPCALGAPINDQTIDQLKATIVAGAANNQLATTAHGQILHGRGVLYAPDYVVNAGGIIDVYYQRKMLSADYSAENYSTDLAAKVEGIGATLKEIFVRSEAKDVPTFVIADRVAEERFNNGSNHWQPTRLNDSAATRSYSKSV
;
A
#
# COMPACT_ATOMS: atom_id res chain seq x y z
N GLU A 1 -9.39 0.78 13.08
CA GLU A 1 -9.60 -0.48 12.40
C GLU A 1 -8.30 -0.95 11.77
N ASP A 2 -8.03 -2.24 11.86
CA ASP A 2 -6.88 -2.89 11.26
C ASP A 2 -7.19 -4.39 11.08
N SER A 3 -6.26 -5.15 10.51
CA SER A 3 -6.41 -6.60 10.33
C SER A 3 -6.84 -7.28 11.63
N GLY A 4 -7.97 -8.00 11.60
CA GLY A 4 -8.54 -8.68 12.76
C GLY A 4 -9.45 -7.82 13.64
N THR A 5 -9.65 -6.53 13.34
CA THR A 5 -10.63 -5.65 13.99
C THR A 5 -11.60 -5.06 12.97
N SER A 6 -12.79 -4.73 13.42
CA SER A 6 -13.85 -4.18 12.58
C SER A 6 -14.38 -2.85 13.15
N VAL A 7 -15.08 -2.06 12.33
CA VAL A 7 -15.76 -0.84 12.78
C VAL A 7 -16.64 -1.08 14.01
N PRO A 8 -17.44 -2.16 14.11
CA PRO A 8 -18.16 -2.49 15.34
C PRO A 8 -17.28 -2.68 16.59
N ASP A 9 -16.07 -3.22 16.44
CA ASP A 9 -15.15 -3.39 17.56
C ASP A 9 -14.61 -2.04 18.03
N ILE A 10 -14.23 -1.18 17.08
CA ILE A 10 -13.79 0.19 17.38
C ILE A 10 -14.92 1.01 18.02
N LEU A 11 -16.17 0.85 17.57
CA LEU A 11 -17.34 1.46 18.17
C LEU A 11 -17.54 1.05 19.64
N LYS A 12 -17.25 -0.20 20.02
CA LYS A 12 -17.27 -0.63 21.41
C LYS A 12 -16.18 0.07 22.22
N MET A 13 -14.98 0.22 21.67
CA MET A 13 -13.87 0.93 22.32
C MET A 13 -14.20 2.42 22.52
N SER A 14 -14.91 3.06 21.57
CA SER A 14 -15.30 4.47 21.65
C SER A 14 -16.13 4.83 22.88
N GLN A 15 -16.82 3.85 23.47
CA GLN A 15 -17.58 4.04 24.70
C GLN A 15 -16.70 4.27 25.93
N ARG A 16 -15.38 4.00 25.83
CA ARG A 16 -14.44 4.07 26.95
C ARG A 16 -13.30 5.04 26.74
N THR A 17 -13.05 5.48 25.51
CA THR A 17 -11.97 6.40 25.18
C THR A 17 -12.30 7.24 23.94
N SER A 18 -11.82 8.49 23.94
CA SER A 18 -11.85 9.38 22.77
C SER A 18 -10.60 9.25 21.89
N HIS A 19 -9.59 8.46 22.31
CA HIS A 19 -8.34 8.28 21.58
C HIS A 19 -8.42 7.13 20.57
N ILE A 20 -9.46 7.15 19.74
CA ILE A 20 -9.69 6.17 18.68
C ILE A 20 -10.00 6.89 17.37
N SER A 21 -9.85 6.18 16.26
CA SER A 21 -10.22 6.63 14.92
C SER A 21 -10.89 5.49 14.16
N GLY A 22 -11.59 5.79 13.07
CA GLY A 22 -12.30 4.77 12.29
C GLY A 22 -13.73 4.53 12.78
N VAL A 23 -14.35 5.51 13.45
CA VAL A 23 -15.74 5.44 13.96
C VAL A 23 -16.65 6.49 13.36
N ASP A 24 -16.18 7.27 12.40
CA ASP A 24 -16.97 8.37 11.89
C ASP A 24 -18.16 7.86 11.07
N LYS A 25 -19.36 8.27 11.53
CA LYS A 25 -20.62 7.99 10.88
C LYS A 25 -20.90 8.93 9.67
N ALA A 26 -20.11 9.98 9.53
CA ALA A 26 -20.29 10.99 8.47
C ALA A 26 -19.50 10.66 7.20
N SER A 27 -18.58 9.70 7.23
CA SER A 27 -17.91 9.23 6.03
C SER A 27 -18.78 8.22 5.28
N ASP A 28 -18.79 8.26 3.95
CA ASP A 28 -19.48 7.29 3.09
C ASP A 28 -19.05 5.84 3.34
N HIS A 29 -17.93 5.65 4.05
CA HIS A 29 -17.31 4.37 4.35
C HIS A 29 -17.50 3.88 5.77
N GLY A 30 -18.28 4.61 6.58
CA GLY A 30 -18.59 4.22 7.95
C GLY A 30 -17.38 4.05 8.88
N GLY A 31 -16.26 4.73 8.59
CA GLY A 31 -15.01 4.64 9.33
C GLY A 31 -14.01 3.58 8.80
N ASP A 32 -14.39 2.78 7.80
CA ASP A 32 -13.49 1.82 7.11
C ASP A 32 -12.51 2.58 6.19
N PRO A 33 -11.17 2.55 6.44
CA PRO A 33 -10.19 3.22 5.60
C PRO A 33 -9.84 2.42 4.33
N SER A 34 -10.37 1.21 4.17
CA SER A 34 -10.02 0.30 3.05
C SER A 34 -10.31 0.91 1.68
N PRO A 35 -11.41 1.64 1.43
CA PRO A 35 -11.66 2.27 0.13
C PRO A 35 -10.57 3.28 -0.24
N SER A 36 -10.19 4.16 0.70
CA SER A 36 -9.14 5.16 0.49
C SER A 36 -7.76 4.53 0.33
N THR A 37 -7.48 3.44 1.07
CA THR A 37 -6.27 2.64 0.90
C THR A 37 -6.21 2.04 -0.50
N ALA A 38 -7.27 1.38 -0.95
CA ALA A 38 -7.33 0.75 -2.27
C ALA A 38 -7.17 1.77 -3.41
N TYR A 39 -7.78 2.95 -3.26
CA TYR A 39 -7.61 4.03 -4.22
C TYR A 39 -6.18 4.57 -4.24
N GLY A 40 -5.55 4.74 -3.08
CA GLY A 40 -4.13 5.13 -2.97
C GLY A 40 -3.19 4.13 -3.65
N VAL A 41 -3.45 2.82 -3.49
CA VAL A 41 -2.69 1.75 -4.18
C VAL A 41 -2.90 1.83 -5.69
N PHE A 42 -4.13 2.06 -6.14
CA PHE A 42 -4.44 2.24 -7.57
C PHE A 42 -3.71 3.43 -8.18
N VAL A 43 -3.72 4.60 -7.52
CA VAL A 43 -2.96 5.80 -7.91
C VAL A 43 -1.47 5.50 -7.99
N SER A 44 -0.94 4.80 -6.99
CA SER A 44 0.47 4.40 -6.90
C SER A 44 0.88 3.49 -8.05
N LEU A 45 0.06 2.48 -8.34
CA LEU A 45 0.29 1.53 -9.43
C LEU A 45 0.24 2.24 -10.79
N ARG A 46 -0.73 3.13 -11.01
CA ARG A 46 -0.84 3.95 -12.23
C ARG A 46 0.42 4.81 -12.43
N GLU A 47 0.93 5.44 -11.38
CA GLU A 47 2.17 6.22 -11.46
C GLU A 47 3.38 5.33 -11.75
N ALA A 48 3.50 4.18 -11.08
CA ALA A 48 4.58 3.22 -11.31
C ALA A 48 4.60 2.69 -12.76
N VAL A 49 3.42 2.38 -13.31
CA VAL A 49 3.25 1.97 -14.72
C VAL A 49 3.65 3.10 -15.66
N THR A 50 3.18 4.32 -15.40
CA THR A 50 3.55 5.50 -16.20
C THR A 50 5.04 5.72 -16.17
N TYR A 51 5.65 5.63 -15.00
CA TYR A 51 7.09 5.85 -14.84
C TYR A 51 7.93 4.75 -15.48
N LYS A 52 7.66 3.48 -15.18
CA LYS A 52 8.48 2.34 -15.58
C LYS A 52 8.23 1.86 -17.00
N LEU A 53 6.95 1.72 -17.37
CA LEU A 53 6.54 1.16 -18.66
C LEU A 53 6.23 2.24 -19.71
N LYS A 54 6.24 3.53 -19.31
CA LYS A 54 5.91 4.67 -20.18
C LYS A 54 4.51 4.57 -20.80
N ARG A 55 3.57 3.93 -20.05
CA ARG A 55 2.17 3.77 -20.47
C ARG A 55 1.28 4.73 -19.69
N THR A 56 0.34 5.36 -20.37
CA THR A 56 -0.62 6.32 -19.77
C THR A 56 -1.97 5.70 -19.45
N ASN A 57 -2.23 4.45 -19.88
CA ASN A 57 -3.42 3.67 -19.57
C ASN A 57 -3.04 2.28 -19.07
N LEU A 58 -4.01 1.57 -18.50
CA LEU A 58 -3.83 0.23 -17.95
C LEU A 58 -4.52 -0.86 -18.80
N GLU A 59 -5.00 -0.54 -19.98
CA GLU A 59 -5.66 -1.48 -20.89
C GLU A 59 -4.72 -2.64 -21.24
N GLY A 60 -5.13 -3.89 -20.98
CA GLY A 60 -4.33 -5.08 -21.21
C GLY A 60 -3.06 -5.18 -20.34
N LEU A 61 -2.93 -4.36 -19.27
CA LEU A 61 -1.83 -4.49 -18.31
C LEU A 61 -2.06 -5.76 -17.48
N LYS A 62 -1.05 -6.61 -17.39
CA LYS A 62 -1.12 -7.85 -16.59
C LYS A 62 -0.75 -7.57 -15.14
N VAL A 63 -1.68 -7.80 -14.22
CA VAL A 63 -1.51 -7.55 -12.78
C VAL A 63 -1.79 -8.81 -11.98
N ALA A 64 -0.82 -9.26 -11.20
CA ALA A 64 -0.95 -10.34 -10.23
C ALA A 64 -1.27 -9.77 -8.84
N ILE A 65 -2.44 -10.09 -8.29
CA ILE A 65 -2.89 -9.61 -6.96
C ILE A 65 -2.88 -10.78 -5.98
N GLN A 66 -2.07 -10.66 -4.93
CA GLN A 66 -2.02 -11.62 -3.83
C GLN A 66 -2.83 -11.09 -2.65
N GLY A 67 -3.97 -11.71 -2.37
CA GLY A 67 -4.91 -11.29 -1.34
C GLY A 67 -6.05 -10.44 -1.89
N LEU A 68 -7.29 -10.90 -1.63
CA LEU A 68 -8.55 -10.30 -2.08
C LEU A 68 -9.45 -9.92 -0.89
N GLY A 69 -8.83 -9.45 0.20
CA GLY A 69 -9.53 -8.86 1.32
C GLY A 69 -10.12 -7.48 0.95
N ASN A 70 -10.50 -6.69 1.96
CA ASN A 70 -11.17 -5.39 1.76
C ASN A 70 -10.43 -4.45 0.81
N VAL A 71 -9.10 -4.40 0.88
CA VAL A 71 -8.28 -3.53 0.02
C VAL A 71 -8.01 -4.19 -1.33
N GLY A 72 -7.53 -5.45 -1.33
CA GLY A 72 -7.14 -6.13 -2.57
C GLY A 72 -8.28 -6.32 -3.54
N TYR A 73 -9.49 -6.64 -3.06
CA TYR A 73 -10.67 -6.77 -3.93
C TYR A 73 -11.06 -5.42 -4.57
N ARG A 74 -11.07 -4.33 -3.79
CA ARG A 74 -11.35 -2.98 -4.32
C ARG A 74 -10.28 -2.52 -5.31
N LEU A 75 -9.01 -2.86 -5.07
CA LEU A 75 -7.95 -2.62 -6.05
C LEU A 75 -8.23 -3.38 -7.35
N ALA A 76 -8.63 -4.65 -7.25
CA ALA A 76 -9.01 -5.45 -8.42
C ALA A 76 -10.17 -4.82 -9.20
N GLU A 77 -11.19 -4.26 -8.52
CA GLU A 77 -12.29 -3.53 -9.16
C GLU A 77 -11.79 -2.29 -9.93
N TYR A 78 -10.89 -1.49 -9.36
CA TYR A 78 -10.30 -0.32 -10.04
C TYR A 78 -9.51 -0.74 -11.28
N LEU A 79 -8.69 -1.77 -11.16
CA LEU A 79 -7.85 -2.27 -12.25
C LEU A 79 -8.70 -2.89 -13.37
N HIS A 80 -9.73 -3.67 -13.01
CA HIS A 80 -10.70 -4.23 -13.99
C HIS A 80 -11.39 -3.11 -14.77
N LYS A 81 -11.90 -2.07 -14.10
CA LYS A 81 -12.51 -0.90 -14.74
C LYS A 81 -11.55 -0.16 -15.66
N ALA A 82 -10.26 -0.21 -15.38
CA ALA A 82 -9.21 0.39 -16.20
C ALA A 82 -8.71 -0.52 -17.34
N GLY A 83 -9.33 -1.70 -17.52
CA GLY A 83 -9.04 -2.63 -18.61
C GLY A 83 -7.83 -3.56 -18.38
N ALA A 84 -7.34 -3.67 -17.14
CA ALA A 84 -6.24 -4.58 -16.82
C ALA A 84 -6.66 -6.06 -16.83
N GLU A 85 -5.72 -6.95 -17.17
CA GLU A 85 -5.85 -8.40 -17.04
C GLU A 85 -5.41 -8.84 -15.65
N LEU A 86 -6.31 -9.48 -14.90
CA LEU A 86 -6.09 -9.80 -13.49
C LEU A 86 -5.77 -11.29 -13.28
N PHE A 87 -4.69 -11.55 -12.54
CA PHE A 87 -4.32 -12.85 -12.01
C PHE A 87 -4.40 -12.77 -10.47
N VAL A 88 -5.19 -13.65 -9.84
CA VAL A 88 -5.55 -13.47 -8.43
C VAL A 88 -5.36 -14.75 -7.62
N THR A 89 -4.98 -14.57 -6.37
CA THR A 89 -4.95 -15.63 -5.36
C THR A 89 -5.37 -15.08 -3.99
N ASP A 90 -6.03 -15.91 -3.20
CA ASP A 90 -6.38 -15.65 -1.80
C ASP A 90 -6.47 -16.99 -1.06
N ILE A 91 -6.24 -16.98 0.24
CA ILE A 91 -6.42 -18.16 1.10
C ILE A 91 -7.92 -18.51 1.28
N VAL A 92 -8.80 -17.54 1.07
CA VAL A 92 -10.25 -17.69 1.11
C VAL A 92 -10.78 -17.92 -0.30
N GLN A 93 -11.10 -19.16 -0.65
CA GLN A 93 -11.56 -19.53 -1.99
C GLN A 93 -12.76 -18.69 -2.47
N ALA A 94 -13.69 -18.37 -1.58
CA ALA A 94 -14.86 -17.55 -1.92
C ALA A 94 -14.50 -16.16 -2.48
N ASN A 95 -13.39 -15.56 -2.02
CA ASN A 95 -12.89 -14.29 -2.56
C ASN A 95 -12.37 -14.46 -4.00
N VAL A 96 -11.65 -15.57 -4.26
CA VAL A 96 -11.16 -15.91 -5.59
C VAL A 96 -12.32 -16.14 -6.55
N ASP A 97 -13.30 -16.97 -6.15
CA ASP A 97 -14.50 -17.27 -6.96
C ASP A 97 -15.29 -16.01 -7.29
N ARG A 98 -15.37 -15.08 -6.34
CA ARG A 98 -16.00 -13.78 -6.55
C ARG A 98 -15.26 -12.96 -7.60
N ALA A 99 -13.93 -12.85 -7.50
CA ALA A 99 -13.13 -12.08 -8.46
C ALA A 99 -13.19 -12.68 -9.88
N VAL A 100 -13.17 -14.00 -9.99
CA VAL A 100 -13.35 -14.69 -11.28
C VAL A 100 -14.70 -14.36 -11.90
N ARG A 101 -15.78 -14.46 -11.12
CA ARG A 101 -17.15 -14.25 -11.60
C ARG A 101 -17.45 -12.78 -11.92
N GLU A 102 -17.01 -11.85 -11.07
CA GLU A 102 -17.41 -10.43 -11.15
C GLU A 102 -16.41 -9.57 -11.92
N LEU A 103 -15.13 -9.95 -11.94
CA LEU A 103 -14.05 -9.16 -12.54
C LEU A 103 -13.34 -9.88 -13.69
N ASN A 104 -13.84 -11.06 -14.10
CA ASN A 104 -13.20 -11.89 -15.12
C ASN A 104 -11.71 -12.18 -14.86
N ALA A 105 -11.34 -12.28 -13.57
CA ALA A 105 -9.97 -12.54 -13.16
C ALA A 105 -9.57 -14.01 -13.37
N THR A 106 -8.31 -14.26 -13.61
CA THR A 106 -7.74 -15.60 -13.70
C THR A 106 -7.25 -16.04 -12.32
N ALA A 107 -7.84 -17.13 -11.79
CA ALA A 107 -7.39 -17.72 -10.54
C ALA A 107 -6.05 -18.44 -10.71
N VAL A 108 -5.12 -18.24 -9.78
CA VAL A 108 -3.82 -18.92 -9.73
C VAL A 108 -3.51 -19.38 -8.31
N THR A 109 -2.58 -20.33 -8.15
CA THR A 109 -2.17 -20.76 -6.81
C THR A 109 -1.26 -19.73 -6.14
N GLY A 110 -1.15 -19.80 -4.79
CA GLY A 110 -0.26 -18.91 -4.03
C GLY A 110 1.24 -19.11 -4.37
N GLU A 111 1.62 -20.23 -4.95
CA GLU A 111 2.98 -20.49 -5.42
C GLU A 111 3.20 -19.94 -6.83
N GLN A 112 2.23 -20.15 -7.71
CA GLN A 112 2.31 -19.71 -9.11
C GLN A 112 2.41 -18.20 -9.27
N ILE A 113 1.77 -17.44 -8.35
CA ILE A 113 1.61 -15.99 -8.50
C ILE A 113 2.95 -15.24 -8.65
N PHE A 114 4.02 -15.73 -8.03
CA PHE A 114 5.35 -15.11 -8.11
C PHE A 114 6.04 -15.34 -9.45
N SER A 115 5.77 -16.48 -10.10
CA SER A 115 6.43 -16.89 -11.33
C SER A 115 5.69 -16.48 -12.60
N LEU A 116 4.57 -15.76 -12.48
CA LEU A 116 3.81 -15.26 -13.61
C LEU A 116 4.59 -14.21 -14.39
N ASP A 117 4.49 -14.27 -15.69
CA ASP A 117 4.99 -13.22 -16.60
C ASP A 117 3.94 -12.10 -16.66
N VAL A 118 4.03 -11.20 -15.69
CA VAL A 118 3.12 -10.07 -15.51
C VAL A 118 3.88 -8.75 -15.40
N ASP A 119 3.22 -7.66 -15.69
CA ASP A 119 3.80 -6.32 -15.59
C ASP A 119 3.95 -5.90 -14.11
N VAL A 120 2.92 -6.19 -13.30
CA VAL A 120 2.84 -5.76 -11.91
C VAL A 120 2.52 -6.93 -10.98
N PHE A 121 3.26 -7.05 -9.89
CA PHE A 121 2.89 -7.84 -8.73
C PHE A 121 2.38 -6.90 -7.64
N ALA A 122 1.13 -7.10 -7.20
CA ALA A 122 0.45 -6.31 -6.19
C ALA A 122 0.16 -7.15 -4.93
N PRO A 123 1.11 -7.22 -3.97
CA PRO A 123 0.87 -7.92 -2.71
C PRO A 123 -0.13 -7.13 -1.85
N CYS A 124 -1.26 -7.77 -1.52
CA CYS A 124 -2.34 -7.22 -0.69
C CYS A 124 -2.71 -8.15 0.49
N ALA A 125 -1.94 -9.22 0.70
CA ALA A 125 -2.08 -10.15 1.82
C ALA A 125 -1.06 -9.86 2.93
N LEU A 126 -1.32 -10.35 4.13
CA LEU A 126 -0.40 -10.26 5.26
C LEU A 126 0.87 -11.07 5.01
N GLY A 127 1.97 -10.63 5.62
CA GLY A 127 3.27 -11.29 5.56
C GLY A 127 4.27 -10.52 4.70
N ALA A 128 5.48 -11.07 4.59
CA ALA A 128 6.57 -10.55 3.78
C ALA A 128 6.69 -11.37 2.48
N PRO A 129 5.90 -11.06 1.44
CA PRO A 129 5.85 -11.86 0.21
C PRO A 129 7.16 -11.81 -0.59
N ILE A 130 7.96 -10.78 -0.41
CA ILE A 130 9.30 -10.67 -1.02
C ILE A 130 10.35 -11.13 -0.02
N ASN A 131 10.79 -12.39 -0.14
CA ASN A 131 11.71 -13.06 0.76
C ASN A 131 12.66 -13.99 -0.02
N ASP A 132 13.55 -14.68 0.68
CA ASP A 132 14.56 -15.56 0.08
C ASP A 132 13.96 -16.69 -0.78
N GLN A 133 12.71 -17.11 -0.53
CA GLN A 133 12.05 -18.20 -1.25
C GLN A 133 11.35 -17.72 -2.53
N THR A 134 10.90 -16.47 -2.55
CA THR A 134 10.03 -15.93 -3.60
C THR A 134 10.72 -14.96 -4.54
N ILE A 135 11.76 -14.27 -4.06
CA ILE A 135 12.40 -13.19 -4.81
C ILE A 135 12.98 -13.67 -6.16
N ASP A 136 13.58 -14.85 -6.20
CA ASP A 136 14.17 -15.40 -7.43
C ASP A 136 13.12 -15.86 -8.45
N GLN A 137 11.91 -16.15 -7.99
CA GLN A 137 10.78 -16.54 -8.84
C GLN A 137 10.09 -15.33 -9.46
N LEU A 138 10.23 -14.14 -8.84
CA LEU A 138 9.51 -12.94 -9.25
C LEU A 138 9.93 -12.46 -10.64
N LYS A 139 8.98 -12.43 -11.56
CA LYS A 139 9.17 -11.96 -12.94
C LYS A 139 8.58 -10.58 -13.22
N ALA A 140 7.72 -10.10 -12.32
CA ALA A 140 7.08 -8.80 -12.47
C ALA A 140 8.13 -7.67 -12.59
N THR A 141 7.84 -6.71 -13.45
CA THR A 141 8.66 -5.51 -13.65
C THR A 141 8.45 -4.46 -12.56
N ILE A 142 7.27 -4.49 -11.94
CA ILE A 142 6.84 -3.54 -10.91
C ILE A 142 6.30 -4.32 -9.71
N VAL A 143 6.63 -3.88 -8.50
CA VAL A 143 5.99 -4.31 -7.25
C VAL A 143 5.31 -3.10 -6.63
N ALA A 144 3.97 -3.13 -6.53
CA ALA A 144 3.15 -2.07 -5.95
C ALA A 144 1.84 -2.65 -5.40
N GLY A 145 1.72 -2.78 -4.08
CA GLY A 145 0.55 -3.36 -3.42
C GLY A 145 0.26 -2.77 -2.05
N ALA A 146 -0.84 -3.18 -1.45
CA ALA A 146 -1.35 -2.64 -0.20
C ALA A 146 -0.69 -3.20 1.06
N ALA A 147 -0.08 -4.40 0.98
CA ALA A 147 0.46 -5.09 2.15
C ALA A 147 1.54 -4.28 2.85
N ASN A 148 1.50 -4.25 4.18
CA ASN A 148 2.59 -3.74 4.98
C ASN A 148 3.75 -4.76 5.01
N ASN A 149 4.99 -4.26 5.16
CA ASN A 149 6.18 -5.07 5.29
C ASN A 149 6.34 -6.07 4.11
N GLN A 150 6.20 -5.59 2.89
CA GLN A 150 6.30 -6.43 1.69
C GLN A 150 7.69 -7.07 1.54
N LEU A 151 8.74 -6.38 1.96
CA LEU A 151 10.11 -6.88 1.99
C LEU A 151 10.38 -7.56 3.34
N ALA A 152 10.82 -8.82 3.34
CA ALA A 152 11.23 -9.51 4.56
C ALA A 152 12.43 -8.83 5.22
N THR A 153 13.34 -8.28 4.42
CA THR A 153 14.47 -7.44 4.86
C THR A 153 14.77 -6.38 3.81
N THR A 154 15.51 -5.34 4.18
CA THR A 154 15.99 -4.30 3.25
C THR A 154 16.91 -4.83 2.15
N ALA A 155 17.58 -5.97 2.39
CA ALA A 155 18.40 -6.65 1.37
C ALA A 155 17.57 -7.05 0.14
N HIS A 156 16.30 -7.49 0.33
CA HIS A 156 15.41 -7.83 -0.79
C HIS A 156 15.10 -6.60 -1.66
N GLY A 157 14.97 -5.42 -1.06
CA GLY A 157 14.82 -4.17 -1.80
C GLY A 157 16.06 -3.82 -2.64
N GLN A 158 17.25 -4.12 -2.14
CA GLN A 158 18.50 -3.97 -2.90
C GLN A 158 18.57 -4.96 -4.08
N ILE A 159 18.15 -6.21 -3.87
CA ILE A 159 18.08 -7.23 -4.93
C ILE A 159 17.07 -6.79 -6.01
N LEU A 160 15.88 -6.33 -5.65
CA LEU A 160 14.90 -5.82 -6.62
C LEU A 160 15.48 -4.67 -7.44
N HIS A 161 16.14 -3.70 -6.78
CA HIS A 161 16.80 -2.58 -7.44
C HIS A 161 17.87 -3.07 -8.43
N GLY A 162 18.77 -3.96 -8.00
CA GLY A 162 19.82 -4.53 -8.85
C GLY A 162 19.27 -5.33 -10.04
N ARG A 163 18.09 -5.92 -9.92
CA ARG A 163 17.37 -6.61 -11.01
C ARG A 163 16.57 -5.65 -11.91
N GLY A 164 16.57 -4.35 -11.61
CA GLY A 164 15.79 -3.36 -12.35
C GLY A 164 14.29 -3.45 -12.13
N VAL A 165 13.81 -4.14 -11.08
CA VAL A 165 12.39 -4.18 -10.69
C VAL A 165 12.05 -2.90 -9.94
N LEU A 166 11.02 -2.18 -10.37
CA LEU A 166 10.56 -0.98 -9.69
C LEU A 166 9.73 -1.37 -8.46
N TYR A 167 10.28 -1.21 -7.28
CA TYR A 167 9.55 -1.37 -6.02
C TYR A 167 8.97 -0.02 -5.59
N ALA A 168 7.66 0.07 -5.48
CA ALA A 168 6.99 1.20 -4.84
C ALA A 168 6.89 0.91 -3.32
N PRO A 169 7.56 1.71 -2.45
CA PRO A 169 7.59 1.45 -1.01
C PRO A 169 6.20 1.36 -0.42
N ASP A 170 5.92 0.28 0.30
CA ASP A 170 4.59 -0.08 0.78
C ASP A 170 3.93 0.99 1.65
N TYR A 171 4.69 1.60 2.57
CA TYR A 171 4.22 2.66 3.47
C TYR A 171 3.91 3.98 2.73
N VAL A 172 4.36 4.15 1.49
CA VAL A 172 3.93 5.25 0.62
C VAL A 172 2.69 4.85 -0.17
N VAL A 173 2.69 3.63 -0.72
CA VAL A 173 1.61 3.10 -1.56
C VAL A 173 0.29 2.99 -0.79
N ASN A 174 0.33 2.48 0.43
CA ASN A 174 -0.86 2.24 1.25
C ASN A 174 -1.26 3.43 2.15
N ALA A 175 -0.61 4.59 2.00
CA ALA A 175 -0.86 5.78 2.81
C ALA A 175 -2.30 6.32 2.73
N GLY A 176 -3.11 5.88 1.74
CA GLY A 176 -4.51 6.30 1.60
C GLY A 176 -5.34 6.10 2.86
N GLY A 177 -5.11 4.99 3.58
CA GLY A 177 -5.83 4.69 4.83
C GLY A 177 -5.49 5.65 5.96
N ILE A 178 -4.21 5.94 6.18
CA ILE A 178 -3.81 6.89 7.23
C ILE A 178 -4.21 8.33 6.89
N ILE A 179 -4.23 8.68 5.60
CA ILE A 179 -4.75 9.97 5.13
C ILE A 179 -6.24 10.09 5.47
N ASP A 180 -7.03 9.04 5.21
CA ASP A 180 -8.46 8.99 5.53
C ASP A 180 -8.70 9.17 7.04
N VAL A 181 -8.01 8.38 7.87
CA VAL A 181 -8.06 8.49 9.34
C VAL A 181 -7.71 9.90 9.82
N TYR A 182 -6.75 10.56 9.20
CA TYR A 182 -6.41 11.95 9.51
C TYR A 182 -7.58 12.90 9.22
N TYR A 183 -8.21 12.79 8.06
CA TYR A 183 -9.35 13.64 7.71
C TYR A 183 -10.59 13.33 8.53
N GLN A 184 -10.86 12.08 8.87
CA GLN A 184 -11.92 11.70 9.83
C GLN A 184 -11.72 12.39 11.19
N ARG A 185 -10.49 12.43 11.70
CA ARG A 185 -10.19 13.18 12.92
C ARG A 185 -10.33 14.68 12.77
N LYS A 186 -9.93 15.21 11.61
CA LYS A 186 -10.05 16.64 11.30
C LYS A 186 -11.50 17.10 11.29
N MET A 187 -12.44 16.26 10.87
CA MET A 187 -13.87 16.54 10.93
C MET A 187 -14.43 16.73 12.35
N LEU A 188 -13.72 16.24 13.37
CA LEU A 188 -14.07 16.49 14.77
C LEU A 188 -13.65 17.89 15.26
N SER A 189 -12.87 18.62 14.46
CA SER A 189 -12.44 20.00 14.75
C SER A 189 -13.49 21.01 14.31
N ALA A 190 -13.77 22.01 15.15
CA ALA A 190 -14.70 23.10 14.82
C ALA A 190 -14.25 23.95 13.61
N ASP A 191 -12.96 23.92 13.27
CA ASP A 191 -12.35 24.72 12.22
C ASP A 191 -12.39 24.03 10.83
N TYR A 192 -12.97 22.83 10.73
CA TYR A 192 -13.03 22.08 9.49
C TYR A 192 -14.45 21.79 9.03
N SER A 193 -14.77 22.14 7.77
CA SER A 193 -16.09 21.86 7.19
C SER A 193 -16.17 20.44 6.64
N ALA A 194 -17.20 19.71 7.06
CA ALA A 194 -17.48 18.36 6.55
C ALA A 194 -17.71 18.33 5.03
N GLU A 195 -18.15 19.43 4.42
CA GLU A 195 -18.35 19.57 2.97
C GLU A 195 -17.05 19.42 2.18
N ASN A 196 -15.91 19.74 2.79
CA ASN A 196 -14.59 19.65 2.15
C ASN A 196 -13.97 18.25 2.27
N TYR A 197 -14.52 17.37 3.12
CA TYR A 197 -13.91 16.09 3.43
C TYR A 197 -13.57 15.26 2.19
N SER A 198 -14.56 14.96 1.36
CA SER A 198 -14.36 14.10 0.19
C SER A 198 -13.38 14.70 -0.82
N THR A 199 -13.44 16.02 -1.03
CA THR A 199 -12.57 16.71 -1.97
C THR A 199 -11.12 16.76 -1.47
N ASP A 200 -10.92 17.13 -0.20
CA ASP A 200 -9.59 17.22 0.39
C ASP A 200 -8.93 15.84 0.50
N LEU A 201 -9.71 14.82 0.92
CA LEU A 201 -9.26 13.45 0.99
C LEU A 201 -8.82 12.95 -0.38
N ALA A 202 -9.66 13.09 -1.41
CA ALA A 202 -9.35 12.66 -2.77
C ALA A 202 -8.09 13.35 -3.30
N ALA A 203 -7.98 14.68 -3.16
CA ALA A 203 -6.80 15.44 -3.58
C ALA A 203 -5.52 14.97 -2.86
N LYS A 204 -5.63 14.66 -1.56
CA LYS A 204 -4.47 14.20 -0.77
C LYS A 204 -4.04 12.80 -1.16
N VAL A 205 -4.99 11.90 -1.42
CA VAL A 205 -4.70 10.53 -1.87
C VAL A 205 -4.09 10.54 -3.29
N GLU A 206 -4.61 11.35 -4.21
CA GLU A 206 -3.98 11.56 -5.54
C GLU A 206 -2.54 12.07 -5.42
N GLY A 207 -2.24 12.87 -4.41
CA GLY A 207 -0.88 13.37 -4.13
C GLY A 207 0.15 12.26 -3.83
N ILE A 208 -0.28 11.02 -3.52
CA ILE A 208 0.60 9.86 -3.37
C ILE A 208 1.37 9.61 -4.67
N GLY A 209 0.71 9.73 -5.82
CA GLY A 209 1.34 9.57 -7.14
C GLY A 209 2.51 10.53 -7.35
N ALA A 210 2.32 11.81 -7.02
CA ALA A 210 3.38 12.82 -7.12
C ALA A 210 4.57 12.52 -6.19
N THR A 211 4.29 12.03 -4.97
CA THR A 211 5.33 11.60 -4.03
C THR A 211 6.13 10.40 -4.57
N LEU A 212 5.45 9.40 -5.13
CA LEU A 212 6.12 8.25 -5.73
C LEU A 212 6.95 8.64 -6.96
N LYS A 213 6.42 9.52 -7.81
CA LYS A 213 7.18 10.04 -8.95
C LYS A 213 8.49 10.71 -8.51
N GLU A 214 8.44 11.55 -7.47
CA GLU A 214 9.64 12.15 -6.88
C GLU A 214 10.63 11.09 -6.41
N ILE A 215 10.14 10.06 -5.70
CA ILE A 215 10.95 8.95 -5.19
C ILE A 215 11.61 8.20 -6.35
N PHE A 216 10.86 7.84 -7.39
CA PHE A 216 11.36 7.10 -8.54
C PHE A 216 12.44 7.88 -9.31
N VAL A 217 12.18 9.16 -9.61
CA VAL A 217 13.14 10.03 -10.31
C VAL A 217 14.44 10.18 -9.51
N ARG A 218 14.33 10.40 -8.19
CA ARG A 218 15.51 10.55 -7.34
C ARG A 218 16.26 9.24 -7.13
N SER A 219 15.55 8.10 -7.10
CA SER A 219 16.13 6.75 -7.03
C SER A 219 16.96 6.45 -8.29
N GLU A 220 16.40 6.68 -9.46
CA GLU A 220 17.09 6.50 -10.73
C GLU A 220 18.32 7.43 -10.87
N ALA A 221 18.18 8.71 -10.55
CA ALA A 221 19.26 9.69 -10.65
C ALA A 221 20.42 9.42 -9.71
N LYS A 222 20.21 8.76 -8.57
CA LYS A 222 21.25 8.46 -7.58
C LYS A 222 21.69 7.01 -7.59
N ASP A 223 21.06 6.17 -8.40
CA ASP A 223 21.27 4.71 -8.46
C ASP A 223 21.17 4.06 -7.06
N VAL A 224 20.10 4.37 -6.33
CA VAL A 224 19.82 3.79 -5.00
C VAL A 224 18.37 3.29 -4.92
N PRO A 225 18.10 2.26 -4.10
CA PRO A 225 16.74 1.71 -3.95
C PRO A 225 15.70 2.76 -3.57
N THR A 226 14.49 2.60 -4.07
CA THR A 226 13.36 3.52 -3.85
C THR A 226 13.02 3.73 -2.38
N PHE A 227 13.11 2.69 -1.53
CA PHE A 227 12.86 2.81 -0.10
C PHE A 227 13.86 3.73 0.60
N VAL A 228 15.14 3.73 0.19
CA VAL A 228 16.16 4.66 0.73
C VAL A 228 15.81 6.11 0.39
N ILE A 229 15.28 6.35 -0.81
CA ILE A 229 14.83 7.70 -1.19
C ILE A 229 13.54 8.09 -0.46
N ALA A 230 12.61 7.14 -0.28
CA ALA A 230 11.38 7.41 0.44
C ALA A 230 11.63 7.88 1.88
N ASP A 231 12.56 7.23 2.58
CA ASP A 231 12.97 7.63 3.93
C ASP A 231 13.56 9.05 3.92
N ARG A 232 14.45 9.36 2.97
CA ARG A 232 15.03 10.71 2.83
C ARG A 232 13.96 11.78 2.53
N VAL A 233 13.00 11.48 1.66
CA VAL A 233 11.89 12.40 1.37
C VAL A 233 11.06 12.66 2.63
N ALA A 234 10.81 11.63 3.45
CA ALA A 234 10.11 11.78 4.70
C ALA A 234 10.90 12.66 5.69
N GLU A 235 12.20 12.39 5.88
CA GLU A 235 13.09 13.18 6.73
C GLU A 235 13.17 14.66 6.30
N GLU A 236 13.31 14.92 5.00
CA GLU A 236 13.33 16.28 4.46
C GLU A 236 12.03 17.02 4.75
N ARG A 237 10.87 16.35 4.64
CA ARG A 237 9.55 16.95 4.92
C ARG A 237 9.37 17.24 6.41
N PHE A 238 9.80 16.34 7.29
CA PHE A 238 9.79 16.59 8.75
C PHE A 238 10.69 17.76 9.14
N ASN A 239 11.90 17.81 8.62
CA ASN A 239 12.86 18.85 8.95
C ASN A 239 12.44 20.24 8.43
N ASN A 240 11.80 20.30 7.26
CA ASN A 240 11.27 21.56 6.70
C ASN A 240 9.96 22.00 7.37
N GLY A 241 9.21 21.07 7.98
CA GLY A 241 7.92 21.34 8.65
C GLY A 241 8.02 21.73 10.12
N SER A 242 9.17 21.50 10.76
CA SER A 242 9.35 21.76 12.19
C SER A 242 10.72 22.36 12.49
N ASN A 243 10.75 23.64 12.87
CA ASN A 243 11.96 24.30 13.39
C ASN A 243 12.44 23.73 14.75
N HIS A 244 11.88 22.63 15.27
CA HIS A 244 12.14 22.13 16.62
C HIS A 244 12.29 20.61 16.77
N TRP A 245 12.23 19.82 15.68
CA TRP A 245 12.44 18.38 15.83
C TRP A 245 13.93 18.04 15.64
N GLN A 246 14.60 17.66 16.75
CA GLN A 246 15.95 17.08 16.73
C GLN A 246 15.78 15.54 16.73
N PRO A 247 16.30 14.80 15.75
CA PRO A 247 16.26 13.35 15.80
C PRO A 247 17.02 12.87 17.02
N THR A 248 16.32 12.19 17.93
CA THR A 248 16.99 11.41 18.98
C THR A 248 17.81 10.35 18.25
N ARG A 249 19.13 10.45 18.28
CA ARG A 249 20.01 9.37 17.79
C ARG A 249 19.65 8.12 18.59
N LEU A 250 18.93 7.20 17.98
CA LEU A 250 18.84 5.85 18.48
C LEU A 250 20.26 5.31 18.43
N ASN A 251 20.87 5.11 19.58
CA ASN A 251 22.15 4.45 19.68
C ASN A 251 22.03 3.08 19.01
N ASP A 252 22.96 2.75 18.12
CA ASP A 252 23.09 1.47 17.42
C ASP A 252 23.29 0.24 18.33
N SER A 253 23.02 0.35 19.63
CA SER A 253 23.20 -0.72 20.63
C SER A 253 21.98 -1.59 20.91
N ALA A 254 20.88 -1.47 20.14
CA ALA A 254 19.66 -2.25 20.36
C ALA A 254 19.32 -3.26 19.23
N ALA A 255 20.28 -3.61 18.39
CA ALA A 255 20.09 -4.58 17.28
C ALA A 255 20.29 -6.04 17.71
N THR A 256 19.94 -6.42 18.95
CA THR A 256 19.88 -7.84 19.35
C THR A 256 18.81 -8.06 20.41
N ARG A 257 17.54 -8.08 19.99
CA ARG A 257 16.53 -8.81 20.74
C ARG A 257 16.18 -10.07 19.96
N SER A 258 16.84 -11.17 20.32
CA SER A 258 16.46 -12.52 19.97
C SER A 258 15.07 -12.80 20.52
N TYR A 259 14.10 -13.06 19.63
CA TYR A 259 12.87 -13.72 20.03
C TYR A 259 13.18 -15.18 20.34
N SER A 260 13.32 -15.53 21.63
CA SER A 260 13.30 -16.91 22.08
C SER A 260 11.89 -17.46 21.91
N LYS A 261 11.79 -18.53 21.17
CA LYS A 261 10.61 -19.39 21.11
C LYS A 261 10.29 -19.90 22.51
N SER A 262 9.05 -19.73 22.95
CA SER A 262 8.47 -20.53 24.04
C SER A 262 7.10 -21.01 23.56
N VAL A 263 7.04 -22.32 23.30
CA VAL A 263 5.96 -23.32 23.26
C VAL A 263 4.57 -22.80 22.86
#